data_54b5069c6223be9ab8801b965e57b960
#
_entry.id   54b5069c6223be9ab8801b965e57b960
#
_cell.length_a   1.000
_cell.length_b   1.000
_cell.length_c   1.000
_cell.angle_alpha   90.00
_cell.angle_beta   90.00
_cell.angle_gamma   90.00
#
_symmetry.space_group_name_H-M   'P 1'
#
loop_
_entity.id
_entity.type
_entity.pdbx_description
1 polymer ?
#
loop_
_entity_poly.entity_id
_entity_poly.type
_entity_poly.pdbx_seq_one_letter_code
_entity_poly.pdbx_strand_id
1 'polypeptide(L)'
;MDVSIAWKMTGTRPLLFHDDVLYGACYDQILKSIDGGATFVPFARLSLVDRPFGPLRRWSTLVRRVLREGVYRMRVLSDGHMVFVVRKGIYTLRPGESEARITHNITQGSRPVSLACKPGGLVVFGEYFDNAERGPIRIFGSTDSGQNWRVVYKFPTGSIRHVHGLAYDRWEDCFWICTGDYGDECQVLRA
;
A
#
# COMPACT_ATOMS: atom_id res chain seq x y z
N MET A 1 -6.95 7.73 -31.18
CA MET A 1 -7.07 6.52 -30.33
C MET A 1 -8.40 6.67 -29.59
N ASP A 2 -9.34 5.81 -29.89
CA ASP A 2 -10.66 5.86 -29.26
C ASP A 2 -10.65 4.97 -28.02
N VAL A 3 -11.17 5.48 -26.91
CA VAL A 3 -11.32 4.74 -25.66
C VAL A 3 -12.79 4.31 -25.57
N SER A 4 -13.03 3.02 -25.42
CA SER A 4 -14.36 2.47 -25.18
C SER A 4 -14.44 1.78 -23.84
N ILE A 5 -15.61 1.88 -23.18
CA ILE A 5 -15.88 1.16 -21.95
C ILE A 5 -16.54 -0.17 -22.33
N ALA A 6 -15.77 -1.26 -22.21
CA ALA A 6 -16.25 -2.59 -22.55
C ALA A 6 -17.25 -3.15 -21.51
N TRP A 7 -17.03 -2.87 -20.22
CA TRP A 7 -17.90 -3.32 -19.12
C TRP A 7 -17.63 -2.50 -17.85
N LYS A 8 -18.54 -2.62 -16.88
CA LYS A 8 -18.48 -1.90 -15.60
C LYS A 8 -18.73 -2.86 -14.45
N MET A 9 -17.87 -2.81 -13.43
CA MET A 9 -18.09 -3.48 -12.15
C MET A 9 -18.25 -2.45 -11.02
N THR A 10 -19.10 -2.75 -10.06
CA THR A 10 -19.31 -1.93 -8.85
C THR A 10 -18.85 -2.67 -7.60
N GLY A 11 -18.42 -1.93 -6.57
CA GLY A 11 -18.05 -2.50 -5.28
C GLY A 11 -16.64 -3.06 -5.17
N THR A 12 -15.90 -3.15 -6.28
CA THR A 12 -14.51 -3.62 -6.29
C THR A 12 -13.58 -2.48 -6.68
N ARG A 13 -12.51 -2.30 -5.91
CA ARG A 13 -11.41 -1.38 -6.24
C ARG A 13 -10.32 -2.15 -6.96
N PRO A 14 -9.94 -1.79 -8.19
CA PRO A 14 -8.75 -2.35 -8.83
C PRO A 14 -7.50 -1.92 -8.06
N LEU A 15 -6.55 -2.84 -7.87
CA LEU A 15 -5.33 -2.61 -7.10
C LEU A 15 -4.07 -2.72 -7.95
N LEU A 16 -3.93 -3.80 -8.70
CA LEU A 16 -2.72 -4.13 -9.43
C LEU A 16 -3.03 -5.09 -10.57
N PHE A 17 -2.41 -4.89 -11.73
CA PHE A 17 -2.27 -5.88 -12.77
C PHE A 17 -0.83 -6.43 -12.73
N HIS A 18 -0.68 -7.74 -12.59
CA HIS A 18 0.61 -8.40 -12.47
C HIS A 18 0.51 -9.83 -12.99
N ASP A 19 1.42 -10.21 -13.91
CA ASP A 19 1.49 -11.54 -14.54
C ASP A 19 0.12 -12.03 -15.02
N ASP A 20 -0.55 -11.21 -15.87
CA ASP A 20 -1.87 -11.48 -16.45
C ASP A 20 -3.02 -11.64 -15.44
N VAL A 21 -2.77 -11.37 -14.16
CA VAL A 21 -3.77 -11.35 -13.11
C VAL A 21 -4.12 -9.93 -12.71
N LEU A 22 -5.40 -9.60 -12.75
CA LEU A 22 -5.92 -8.36 -12.19
C LEU A 22 -6.37 -8.59 -10.75
N TYR A 23 -5.70 -7.93 -9.80
CA TYR A 23 -6.08 -7.94 -8.40
C TYR A 23 -7.00 -6.77 -8.07
N GLY A 24 -8.00 -7.06 -7.26
CA GLY A 24 -8.93 -6.07 -6.75
C GLY A 24 -9.21 -6.30 -5.26
N ALA A 25 -9.88 -5.35 -4.62
CA ALA A 25 -10.33 -5.49 -3.25
C ALA A 25 -11.79 -5.06 -3.08
N CYS A 26 -12.49 -5.80 -2.24
CA CYS A 26 -13.77 -5.45 -1.70
C CYS A 26 -13.67 -5.49 -0.17
N TYR A 27 -13.47 -4.32 0.45
CA TYR A 27 -13.19 -4.16 1.89
C TYR A 27 -11.96 -4.95 2.35
N ASP A 28 -12.15 -6.02 3.14
CA ASP A 28 -11.12 -6.91 3.66
C ASP A 28 -10.81 -8.10 2.75
N GLN A 29 -11.57 -8.29 1.68
CA GLN A 29 -11.34 -9.36 0.71
C GLN A 29 -10.44 -8.86 -0.42
N ILE A 30 -9.44 -9.67 -0.74
CA ILE A 30 -8.64 -9.54 -1.95
C ILE A 30 -9.22 -10.49 -2.98
N LEU A 31 -9.47 -9.95 -4.16
CA LEU A 31 -10.06 -10.66 -5.28
C LEU A 31 -9.03 -10.76 -6.40
N LYS A 32 -9.12 -11.79 -7.23
CA LYS A 32 -8.33 -11.91 -8.45
C LYS A 32 -9.21 -12.23 -9.66
N SER A 33 -8.77 -11.76 -10.82
CA SER A 33 -9.34 -12.05 -12.12
C SER A 33 -8.23 -12.48 -13.08
N ILE A 34 -8.49 -13.53 -13.86
CA ILE A 34 -7.58 -14.04 -14.91
C ILE A 34 -8.17 -13.88 -16.33
N ASP A 35 -9.31 -13.23 -16.41
CA ASP A 35 -10.07 -13.01 -17.65
C ASP A 35 -10.20 -11.51 -17.99
N GLY A 36 -9.18 -10.74 -17.66
CA GLY A 36 -9.14 -9.31 -17.93
C GLY A 36 -10.11 -8.48 -17.07
N GLY A 37 -10.62 -9.05 -15.97
CA GLY A 37 -11.53 -8.39 -15.06
C GLY A 37 -13.01 -8.68 -15.32
N ALA A 38 -13.35 -9.57 -16.25
CA ALA A 38 -14.73 -9.96 -16.50
C ALA A 38 -15.36 -10.67 -15.30
N THR A 39 -14.59 -11.55 -14.63
CA THR A 39 -14.99 -12.19 -13.38
C THR A 39 -13.95 -12.02 -12.30
N PHE A 40 -14.37 -11.90 -11.04
CA PHE A 40 -13.49 -11.84 -9.89
C PHE A 40 -13.83 -12.94 -8.89
N VAL A 41 -12.82 -13.66 -8.46
CA VAL A 41 -12.95 -14.70 -7.45
C VAL A 41 -12.20 -14.32 -6.17
N PRO A 42 -12.68 -14.73 -4.98
CA PRO A 42 -11.94 -14.55 -3.73
C PRO A 42 -10.55 -15.19 -3.82
N PHE A 43 -9.53 -14.47 -3.36
CA PHE A 43 -8.15 -14.93 -3.37
C PHE A 43 -7.57 -15.00 -1.96
N ALA A 44 -7.71 -13.91 -1.21
CA ALA A 44 -7.22 -13.79 0.16
C ALA A 44 -8.08 -12.78 0.95
N ARG A 45 -7.83 -12.67 2.23
CA ARG A 45 -8.47 -11.67 3.10
C ARG A 45 -7.45 -11.01 4.01
N LEU A 46 -7.78 -9.84 4.53
CA LEU A 46 -7.03 -9.20 5.61
C LEU A 46 -7.49 -9.75 6.95
N SER A 47 -6.56 -10.09 7.83
CA SER A 47 -6.87 -10.38 9.23
C SER A 47 -7.38 -9.11 9.93
N LEU A 48 -8.54 -9.20 10.57
CA LEU A 48 -9.12 -8.11 11.35
C LEU A 48 -9.00 -8.34 12.86
N VAL A 49 -8.31 -9.42 13.25
CA VAL A 49 -8.18 -9.84 14.67
C VAL A 49 -7.57 -8.74 15.52
N ASP A 50 -6.54 -8.07 15.01
CA ASP A 50 -5.80 -7.03 15.73
C ASP A 50 -6.39 -5.62 15.54
N ARG A 51 -7.61 -5.51 15.02
CA ARG A 51 -8.27 -4.22 14.80
C ARG A 51 -9.39 -3.96 15.80
N PRO A 52 -9.48 -2.73 16.33
CA PRO A 52 -10.62 -2.33 17.15
C PRO A 52 -11.92 -2.58 16.39
N PHE A 53 -12.91 -3.18 17.05
CA PHE A 53 -14.22 -3.54 16.46
C PHE A 53 -14.16 -4.50 15.26
N GLY A 54 -13.12 -5.33 15.16
CA GLY A 54 -12.93 -6.28 14.04
C GLY A 54 -14.17 -7.10 13.68
N PRO A 55 -14.83 -7.78 14.63
CA PRO A 55 -16.06 -8.52 14.36
C PRO A 55 -17.20 -7.64 13.83
N LEU A 56 -17.43 -6.46 14.43
CA LEU A 56 -18.49 -5.53 14.04
C LEU A 56 -18.30 -4.98 12.63
N ARG A 57 -17.05 -4.77 12.22
CA ARG A 57 -16.70 -4.33 10.86
C ARG A 57 -17.08 -5.33 9.78
N ARG A 58 -17.09 -6.61 10.12
CA ARG A 58 -17.48 -7.68 9.22
C ARG A 58 -18.97 -7.69 8.89
N TRP A 59 -19.81 -7.25 9.83
CA TRP A 59 -21.27 -7.32 9.76
C TRP A 59 -21.93 -6.01 9.29
N SER A 60 -21.29 -4.86 9.42
CA SER A 60 -21.90 -3.56 9.12
C SER A 60 -21.21 -2.84 7.97
N THR A 61 -21.92 -2.71 6.83
CA THR A 61 -21.48 -1.90 5.68
C THR A 61 -21.36 -0.41 6.02
N LEU A 62 -22.18 0.09 6.93
CA LEU A 62 -22.13 1.47 7.39
C LEU A 62 -20.84 1.74 8.16
N VAL A 63 -20.47 0.85 9.09
CA VAL A 63 -19.21 0.96 9.86
C VAL A 63 -18.01 0.94 8.91
N ARG A 64 -18.01 0.07 7.91
CA ARG A 64 -16.93 0.00 6.90
C ARG A 64 -16.80 1.28 6.08
N ARG A 65 -17.93 1.89 5.69
CA ARG A 65 -17.94 3.18 4.96
C ARG A 65 -17.42 4.33 5.82
N VAL A 66 -17.92 4.46 7.04
CA VAL A 66 -17.53 5.52 7.97
C VAL A 66 -16.03 5.43 8.31
N LEU A 67 -15.54 4.22 8.54
CA LEU A 67 -14.12 3.99 8.86
C LEU A 67 -13.20 4.02 7.63
N ARG A 68 -13.75 4.25 6.43
CA ARG A 68 -12.99 4.28 5.16
C ARG A 68 -12.07 3.06 5.03
N GLU A 69 -12.62 1.88 5.30
CA GLU A 69 -11.85 0.63 5.23
C GLU A 69 -11.62 0.20 3.79
N GLY A 70 -10.53 -0.52 3.58
CA GLY A 70 -10.17 -1.11 2.31
C GLY A 70 -8.67 -1.09 2.05
N VAL A 71 -8.28 -1.86 1.06
CA VAL A 71 -6.92 -1.88 0.55
C VAL A 71 -6.73 -0.71 -0.42
N TYR A 72 -5.66 0.02 -0.26
CA TYR A 72 -5.35 1.21 -1.07
C TYR A 72 -4.25 0.96 -2.09
N ARG A 73 -3.28 0.14 -1.75
CA ARG A 73 -2.15 -0.26 -2.59
C ARG A 73 -1.79 -1.70 -2.32
N MET A 74 -1.24 -2.37 -3.31
CA MET A 74 -0.58 -3.66 -3.14
C MET A 74 0.65 -3.77 -4.02
N ARG A 75 1.55 -4.67 -3.63
CA ARG A 75 2.67 -5.14 -4.45
C ARG A 75 2.76 -6.66 -4.31
N VAL A 76 3.09 -7.30 -5.42
CA VAL A 76 3.53 -8.69 -5.45
C VAL A 76 5.06 -8.66 -5.53
N LEU A 77 5.72 -9.40 -4.67
CA LEU A 77 7.17 -9.49 -4.62
C LEU A 77 7.66 -10.71 -5.39
N SER A 78 8.93 -10.70 -5.76
CA SER A 78 9.54 -11.77 -6.58
C SER A 78 9.53 -13.15 -5.91
N ASP A 79 9.41 -13.20 -4.60
CA ASP A 79 9.31 -14.43 -3.80
C ASP A 79 7.86 -14.87 -3.55
N GLY A 80 6.89 -14.20 -4.15
CA GLY A 80 5.46 -14.49 -4.02
C GLY A 80 4.77 -13.87 -2.81
N HIS A 81 5.50 -13.18 -1.92
CA HIS A 81 4.84 -12.38 -0.88
C HIS A 81 4.04 -11.24 -1.49
N MET A 82 2.96 -10.85 -0.82
CA MET A 82 2.17 -9.68 -1.20
C MET A 82 2.07 -8.70 -0.05
N VAL A 83 2.33 -7.42 -0.32
CA VAL A 83 2.29 -6.36 0.68
C VAL A 83 1.15 -5.41 0.35
N PHE A 84 0.34 -5.08 1.35
CA PHE A 84 -0.86 -4.26 1.21
C PHE A 84 -0.78 -3.03 2.11
N VAL A 85 -1.13 -1.88 1.55
CA VAL A 85 -1.37 -0.65 2.30
C VAL A 85 -2.84 -0.57 2.64
N VAL A 86 -3.13 -0.53 3.91
CA VAL A 86 -4.47 -0.40 4.48
C VAL A 86 -4.48 0.82 5.40
N ARG A 87 -5.65 1.33 5.76
CA ARG A 87 -5.74 2.40 6.74
C ARG A 87 -5.11 1.96 8.08
N LYS A 88 -4.13 2.73 8.58
CA LYS A 88 -3.40 2.49 9.84
C LYS A 88 -2.56 1.22 9.87
N GLY A 89 -2.26 0.59 8.72
CA GLY A 89 -1.42 -0.61 8.73
C GLY A 89 -0.85 -1.01 7.39
N ILE A 90 0.28 -1.69 7.45
CA ILE A 90 0.83 -2.50 6.36
C ILE A 90 0.55 -3.95 6.69
N TYR A 91 0.06 -4.69 5.71
CA TYR A 91 -0.24 -6.10 5.83
C TYR A 91 0.61 -6.90 4.86
N THR A 92 0.98 -8.10 5.25
CA THR A 92 1.72 -9.02 4.40
C THR A 92 1.00 -10.36 4.33
N LEU A 93 0.85 -10.87 3.11
CA LEU A 93 0.40 -12.22 2.81
C LEU A 93 1.60 -13.05 2.39
N ARG A 94 1.81 -14.18 3.05
CA ARG A 94 2.85 -15.13 2.69
C ARG A 94 2.39 -16.02 1.54
N PRO A 95 3.31 -16.52 0.71
CA PRO A 95 2.99 -17.51 -0.31
C PRO A 95 2.24 -18.70 0.27
N GLY A 96 1.15 -19.11 -0.38
CA GLY A 96 0.32 -20.24 0.05
C GLY A 96 -0.67 -19.93 1.19
N GLU A 97 -0.58 -18.77 1.85
CA GLU A 97 -1.57 -18.35 2.83
C GLU A 97 -2.79 -17.68 2.16
N SER A 98 -3.92 -17.69 2.83
CA SER A 98 -5.16 -17.01 2.40
C SER A 98 -5.55 -15.84 3.30
N GLU A 99 -4.76 -15.55 4.34
CA GLU A 99 -5.02 -14.46 5.28
C GLU A 99 -3.76 -13.60 5.47
N ALA A 100 -3.83 -12.34 5.03
CA ALA A 100 -2.77 -11.36 5.25
C ALA A 100 -2.83 -10.81 6.67
N ARG A 101 -1.67 -10.71 7.32
CA ARG A 101 -1.52 -10.24 8.70
C ARG A 101 -0.90 -8.85 8.74
N ILE A 102 -1.23 -8.08 9.76
CA ILE A 102 -0.59 -6.79 9.99
C ILE A 102 0.86 -7.00 10.40
N THR A 103 1.77 -6.35 9.69
CA THR A 103 3.22 -6.41 9.94
C THR A 103 3.80 -5.06 10.37
N HIS A 104 3.05 -3.96 10.15
CA HIS A 104 3.43 -2.64 10.65
C HIS A 104 2.20 -1.79 10.94
N ASN A 105 2.17 -1.19 12.13
CA ASN A 105 1.15 -0.22 12.53
C ASN A 105 1.60 1.20 12.16
N ILE A 106 0.79 1.92 11.41
CA ILE A 106 1.05 3.31 11.01
C ILE A 106 0.61 4.22 12.15
N THR A 107 1.58 4.80 12.83
CA THR A 107 1.39 5.70 13.97
C THR A 107 1.08 7.13 13.54
N GLN A 108 1.74 7.62 12.48
CA GLN A 108 1.53 8.96 11.93
C GLN A 108 0.65 8.90 10.69
N GLY A 109 -0.35 9.79 10.61
CA GLY A 109 -1.29 9.82 9.48
C GLY A 109 -2.24 8.63 9.40
N SER A 110 -2.79 8.40 8.22
CA SER A 110 -3.74 7.31 7.97
C SER A 110 -3.16 6.16 7.16
N ARG A 111 -2.32 6.47 6.19
CA ARG A 111 -1.65 5.51 5.30
C ARG A 111 -0.57 6.21 4.46
N PRO A 112 0.49 5.51 4.05
CA PRO A 112 1.37 6.01 2.99
C PRO A 112 0.62 6.07 1.66
N VAL A 113 1.02 7.00 0.81
CA VAL A 113 0.45 7.16 -0.54
C VAL A 113 1.23 6.36 -1.58
N SER A 114 2.43 5.88 -1.24
CA SER A 114 3.27 5.06 -2.12
C SER A 114 3.88 3.89 -1.38
N LEU A 115 4.12 2.82 -2.13
CA LEU A 115 4.81 1.62 -1.69
C LEU A 115 5.67 1.16 -2.88
N ALA A 116 6.98 1.12 -2.71
CA ALA A 116 7.92 0.67 -3.73
C ALA A 116 8.61 -0.61 -3.28
N CYS A 117 8.97 -1.45 -4.24
CA CYS A 117 9.71 -2.68 -3.97
C CYS A 117 10.82 -2.87 -5.00
N LYS A 118 11.95 -3.38 -4.54
CA LYS A 118 13.08 -3.85 -5.34
C LYS A 118 13.07 -5.38 -5.35
N PRO A 119 13.49 -6.04 -6.44
CA PRO A 119 13.75 -7.48 -6.45
C PRO A 119 14.65 -7.89 -5.28
N GLY A 120 14.41 -9.07 -4.72
CA GLY A 120 15.11 -9.52 -3.52
C GLY A 120 14.43 -9.17 -2.19
N GLY A 121 13.15 -8.72 -2.25
CA GLY A 121 12.31 -8.57 -1.05
C GLY A 121 12.44 -7.23 -0.31
N LEU A 122 13.23 -6.28 -0.84
CA LEU A 122 13.28 -4.93 -0.26
C LEU A 122 12.01 -4.16 -0.61
N VAL A 123 11.30 -3.74 0.42
CA VAL A 123 10.07 -2.93 0.29
C VAL A 123 10.22 -1.67 1.11
N VAL A 124 9.81 -0.52 0.55
CA VAL A 124 9.91 0.79 1.22
C VAL A 124 8.62 1.59 1.10
N PHE A 125 8.33 2.38 2.12
CA PHE A 125 7.29 3.42 2.08
C PHE A 125 7.71 4.64 2.89
N GLY A 126 7.20 5.81 2.51
CA GLY A 126 7.39 7.07 3.23
C GLY A 126 6.15 7.47 4.02
N GLU A 127 6.34 8.16 5.14
CA GLU A 127 5.23 8.73 5.91
C GLU A 127 4.50 9.81 5.12
N TYR A 128 3.17 9.80 5.26
CA TYR A 128 2.27 10.78 4.66
C TYR A 128 1.17 11.15 5.66
N PHE A 129 1.25 12.36 6.20
CA PHE A 129 0.27 12.91 7.14
C PHE A 129 0.31 14.43 7.11
N ASP A 130 -0.66 15.07 7.74
CA ASP A 130 -0.64 16.53 7.91
C ASP A 130 0.44 16.93 8.91
N ASN A 131 1.56 17.42 8.38
CA ASN A 131 2.77 17.79 9.11
C ASN A 131 3.03 19.29 8.91
N ALA A 132 2.11 20.12 9.38
CA ALA A 132 2.18 21.58 9.21
C ALA A 132 3.47 22.15 9.84
N GLU A 133 3.87 21.62 10.98
CA GLU A 133 5.06 22.05 11.73
C GLU A 133 6.38 21.50 11.16
N ARG A 134 6.34 20.75 10.04
CA ARG A 134 7.53 20.14 9.43
C ARG A 134 8.36 19.33 10.43
N GLY A 135 7.69 18.59 11.32
CA GLY A 135 8.36 17.57 12.11
C GLY A 135 9.07 16.53 11.23
N PRO A 136 9.92 15.69 11.81
CA PRO A 136 10.71 14.73 11.03
C PRO A 136 9.85 13.71 10.33
N ILE A 137 10.15 13.41 9.06
CA ILE A 137 9.47 12.41 8.21
C ILE A 137 10.36 11.19 8.04
N ARG A 138 9.78 10.00 8.19
CA ARG A 138 10.51 8.74 8.13
C ARG A 138 10.20 7.98 6.84
N ILE A 139 11.22 7.30 6.32
CA ILE A 139 11.08 6.24 5.35
C ILE A 139 11.29 4.92 6.08
N PHE A 140 10.33 4.03 5.96
CA PHE A 140 10.40 2.67 6.48
C PHE A 140 10.80 1.70 5.38
N GLY A 141 11.63 0.73 5.73
CA GLY A 141 12.05 -0.34 4.85
C GLY A 141 11.95 -1.70 5.53
N SER A 142 11.68 -2.70 4.73
CA SER A 142 11.71 -4.12 5.06
C SER A 142 12.63 -4.83 4.09
N THR A 143 13.50 -5.69 4.58
CA THR A 143 14.40 -6.54 3.78
C THR A 143 13.99 -8.01 3.79
N ASP A 144 12.85 -8.33 4.39
CA ASP A 144 12.30 -9.66 4.56
C ASP A 144 10.86 -9.75 4.01
N SER A 145 10.65 -9.15 2.85
CA SER A 145 9.39 -9.20 2.09
C SER A 145 8.19 -8.62 2.85
N GLY A 146 8.43 -7.57 3.63
CA GLY A 146 7.39 -6.85 4.35
C GLY A 146 7.00 -7.48 5.69
N GLN A 147 7.77 -8.40 6.23
CA GLN A 147 7.46 -9.05 7.51
C GLN A 147 7.90 -8.22 8.71
N ASN A 148 9.08 -7.60 8.65
CA ASN A 148 9.57 -6.69 9.67
C ASN A 148 9.97 -5.34 9.06
N TRP A 149 9.76 -4.26 9.80
CA TRP A 149 9.94 -2.90 9.31
C TRP A 149 10.83 -2.10 10.25
N ARG A 150 11.74 -1.31 9.66
CA ARG A 150 12.59 -0.38 10.38
C ARG A 150 12.64 0.97 9.67
N VAL A 151 12.99 2.02 10.39
CA VAL A 151 13.32 3.31 9.78
C VAL A 151 14.65 3.17 9.05
N VAL A 152 14.64 3.40 7.74
CA VAL A 152 15.85 3.34 6.89
C VAL A 152 16.39 4.74 6.56
N TYR A 153 15.53 5.76 6.61
CA TYR A 153 15.92 7.14 6.46
C TYR A 153 14.98 8.06 7.24
N LYS A 154 15.48 9.20 7.69
CA LYS A 154 14.72 10.22 8.41
C LYS A 154 15.08 11.60 7.89
N PHE A 155 14.12 12.26 7.27
CA PHE A 155 14.23 13.66 6.92
C PHE A 155 14.25 14.50 8.21
N PRO A 156 15.17 15.48 8.32
CA PRO A 156 15.23 16.34 9.51
C PRO A 156 13.99 17.23 9.64
N THR A 157 13.78 17.74 10.85
CA THR A 157 12.77 18.77 11.12
C THR A 157 13.01 19.96 10.22
N GLY A 158 11.95 20.55 9.69
CA GLY A 158 11.98 21.72 8.82
C GLY A 158 12.23 21.44 7.34
N SER A 159 12.53 20.18 6.95
CA SER A 159 12.94 19.89 5.58
C SER A 159 11.79 19.64 4.60
N ILE A 160 10.81 18.81 4.98
CA ILE A 160 9.69 18.45 4.11
C ILE A 160 8.41 18.23 4.92
N ARG A 161 7.26 18.36 4.27
CA ARG A 161 5.97 18.07 4.89
C ARG A 161 5.70 16.58 4.93
N HIS A 162 5.90 15.86 3.82
CA HIS A 162 5.71 14.41 3.72
C HIS A 162 6.28 13.86 2.42
N VAL A 163 6.27 12.52 2.28
CA VAL A 163 6.66 11.81 1.05
C VAL A 163 5.42 11.56 0.19
N HIS A 164 5.42 12.07 -1.03
CA HIS A 164 4.34 11.86 -2.01
C HIS A 164 4.51 10.61 -2.84
N GLY A 165 5.74 10.28 -3.21
CA GLY A 165 6.01 9.18 -4.11
C GLY A 165 7.30 8.45 -3.78
N LEU A 166 7.27 7.15 -4.02
CA LEU A 166 8.43 6.27 -4.04
C LEU A 166 8.28 5.35 -5.24
N ALA A 167 9.32 5.27 -6.07
CA ALA A 167 9.40 4.36 -7.19
C ALA A 167 10.77 3.71 -7.24
N TYR A 168 10.83 2.41 -7.49
CA TYR A 168 12.08 1.73 -7.78
C TYR A 168 12.36 1.80 -9.27
N ASP A 169 13.55 2.27 -9.60
CA ASP A 169 14.09 2.29 -10.94
C ASP A 169 15.02 1.08 -11.14
N ARG A 170 14.57 0.14 -11.97
CA ARG A 170 15.31 -1.09 -12.23
C ARG A 170 16.55 -0.89 -13.11
N TRP A 171 16.62 0.19 -13.88
CA TRP A 171 17.73 0.48 -14.78
C TRP A 171 18.90 1.15 -14.04
N GLU A 172 18.57 2.08 -13.13
CA GLU A 172 19.53 2.80 -12.31
C GLU A 172 19.78 2.13 -10.94
N ASP A 173 19.03 1.06 -10.65
CA ASP A 173 19.06 0.32 -9.38
C ASP A 173 18.93 1.23 -8.14
N CYS A 174 18.04 2.20 -8.21
CA CYS A 174 17.83 3.19 -7.16
C CYS A 174 16.34 3.40 -6.86
N PHE A 175 16.04 4.13 -5.78
CA PHE A 175 14.72 4.64 -5.51
C PHE A 175 14.64 6.13 -5.84
N TRP A 176 13.60 6.51 -6.57
CA TRP A 176 13.20 7.89 -6.72
C TRP A 176 12.19 8.25 -5.64
N ILE A 177 12.41 9.35 -4.95
CA ILE A 177 11.59 9.83 -3.84
C ILE A 177 11.08 11.22 -4.19
N CYS A 178 9.75 11.40 -4.24
CA CYS A 178 9.12 12.70 -4.45
C CYS A 178 8.58 13.21 -3.11
N THR A 179 8.94 14.45 -2.77
CA THR A 179 8.59 15.08 -1.49
C THR A 179 7.90 16.42 -1.67
N GLY A 180 7.43 16.99 -0.57
CA GLY A 180 6.99 18.37 -0.45
C GLY A 180 5.53 18.62 -0.82
N ASP A 181 5.11 19.86 -0.63
CA ASP A 181 3.86 20.46 -1.13
C ASP A 181 4.12 21.88 -1.63
N TYR A 182 5.14 22.56 -1.07
CA TYR A 182 5.39 23.99 -1.31
C TYR A 182 6.88 24.28 -1.45
N GLY A 183 7.21 25.15 -2.42
CA GLY A 183 8.55 25.73 -2.56
C GLY A 183 9.66 24.67 -2.60
N ASP A 184 10.69 24.89 -1.80
CA ASP A 184 11.89 24.05 -1.76
C ASP A 184 11.69 22.65 -1.17
N GLU A 185 10.51 22.37 -0.61
CA GLU A 185 10.14 21.03 -0.17
C GLU A 185 9.82 20.08 -1.35
N CYS A 186 9.45 20.66 -2.52
CA CYS A 186 9.11 19.91 -3.72
C CYS A 186 10.38 19.40 -4.40
N GLN A 187 10.82 18.21 -4.01
CA GLN A 187 12.07 17.63 -4.45
C GLN A 187 11.85 16.25 -5.08
N VAL A 188 12.72 15.92 -6.03
CA VAL A 188 12.92 14.56 -6.53
C VAL A 188 14.31 14.12 -6.12
N LEU A 189 14.38 13.11 -5.29
CA LEU A 189 15.61 12.63 -4.69
C LEU A 189 15.91 11.22 -5.20
N ARG A 190 17.22 10.91 -5.32
CA ARG A 190 17.72 9.57 -5.64
C ARG A 190 18.30 8.95 -4.37
N ALA A 191 17.97 7.66 -4.10
CA ALA A 191 18.44 6.91 -2.95
C ALA A 191 18.89 5.50 -3.34
#